data_86927e6081e3df8711bb97e6829289cd
#
_entry.id   86927e6081e3df8711bb97e6829289cd
#
_cell.length_a   1.000
_cell.length_b   1.000
_cell.length_c   1.000
_cell.angle_alpha   90.00
_cell.angle_beta   90.00
_cell.angle_gamma   90.00
#
_symmetry.space_group_name_H-M   'P 1'
#
loop_
_entity.id
_entity.type
_entity.pdbx_description
1 polymer ?
#
loop_
_entity_poly.entity_id
_entity_poly.type
_entity_poly.pdbx_seq_one_letter_code
_entity_poly.pdbx_strand_id
1 'polypeptide(L)'
;MQGNREITGNQLHNLRNDTFPTALLDYKGQGASVALAGKEKVDDREAYVLIRTPKAGPPVKHYIDADSHLEIRTVTTSDSPTIGTYELTVIFGDYREVDGVKVPFQIRGVSNAENFNAVLTKVTHNQPVDAAIFSRPAP
;
A
#
# COMPACT_ATOMS: atom_id res chain seq x y z
N MET A 1 16.09 -20.08 5.53
CA MET A 1 16.44 -18.84 4.78
C MET A 1 15.67 -18.85 3.48
N GLN A 2 14.82 -17.88 3.26
CA GLN A 2 14.29 -17.66 1.92
C GLN A 2 15.40 -16.99 1.10
N GLY A 3 15.84 -17.65 0.05
CA GLY A 3 16.82 -17.07 -0.88
C GLY A 3 16.25 -15.84 -1.61
N ASN A 4 17.11 -15.08 -2.28
CA ASN A 4 16.69 -13.94 -3.11
C ASN A 4 15.68 -14.41 -4.16
N ARG A 5 14.51 -13.76 -4.18
CA ARG A 5 13.45 -14.05 -5.12
C ARG A 5 13.18 -12.81 -5.98
N GLU A 6 13.05 -13.02 -7.27
CA GLU A 6 12.58 -11.95 -8.18
C GLU A 6 11.08 -11.73 -8.00
N ILE A 7 10.68 -10.48 -7.85
CA ILE A 7 9.28 -10.08 -7.74
C ILE A 7 8.76 -9.77 -9.14
N THR A 8 7.65 -10.38 -9.53
CA THR A 8 7.03 -10.27 -10.86
C THR A 8 5.52 -10.09 -10.77
N GLY A 9 4.83 -9.96 -11.90
CA GLY A 9 3.37 -9.93 -11.98
C GLY A 9 2.73 -8.79 -11.20
N ASN A 10 1.55 -9.02 -10.63
CA ASN A 10 0.80 -8.03 -9.86
C ASN A 10 1.56 -7.54 -8.63
N GLN A 11 2.36 -8.37 -7.99
CA GLN A 11 3.20 -7.95 -6.86
C GLN A 11 4.19 -6.86 -7.27
N LEU A 12 4.85 -7.01 -8.43
CA LEU A 12 5.77 -5.98 -8.94
C LEU A 12 5.03 -4.70 -9.33
N HIS A 13 3.86 -4.82 -9.96
CA HIS A 13 3.03 -3.67 -10.32
C HIS A 13 2.58 -2.90 -9.06
N ASN A 14 2.13 -3.59 -8.03
CA ASN A 14 1.73 -2.98 -6.77
C ASN A 14 2.88 -2.17 -6.15
N LEU A 15 4.09 -2.74 -6.08
CA LEU A 15 5.27 -2.04 -5.55
C LEU A 15 5.66 -0.82 -6.38
N ARG A 16 5.56 -0.89 -7.71
CA ARG A 16 5.86 0.24 -8.59
C ARG A 16 4.81 1.35 -8.55
N ASN A 17 3.57 0.99 -8.26
CA ASN A 17 2.45 1.93 -8.20
C ASN A 17 2.29 2.56 -6.82
N ASP A 18 3.01 2.05 -5.81
CA ASP A 18 3.03 2.60 -4.48
C ASP A 18 4.00 3.79 -4.42
N THR A 19 3.53 4.94 -3.94
CA THR A 19 4.30 6.18 -3.89
C THR A 19 4.05 6.90 -2.58
N PHE A 20 5.09 7.52 -2.06
CA PHE A 20 5.01 8.33 -0.84
C PHE A 20 4.50 9.75 -1.15
N PRO A 21 3.67 10.35 -0.30
CA PRO A 21 3.06 9.79 0.92
C PRO A 21 1.86 8.89 0.63
N THR A 22 1.29 8.95 -0.54
CA THR A 22 0.18 8.09 -1.01
C THR A 22 0.09 8.12 -2.54
N ALA A 23 -0.26 7.00 -3.11
CA ALA A 23 -0.49 6.87 -4.56
C ALA A 23 -1.69 7.69 -5.08
N LEU A 24 -2.50 8.26 -4.18
CA LEU A 24 -3.64 9.12 -4.54
C LEU A 24 -3.23 10.57 -4.82
N LEU A 25 -2.05 11.02 -4.36
CA LEU A 25 -1.69 12.43 -4.39
C LEU A 25 -1.44 12.95 -5.81
N ASP A 26 -0.71 12.20 -6.62
CA ASP A 26 -0.40 12.56 -8.02
C ASP A 26 -0.82 11.46 -8.99
N TYR A 27 -2.00 10.93 -8.80
CA TYR A 27 -2.48 9.82 -9.62
C TYR A 27 -2.56 10.17 -11.12
N LYS A 28 -2.90 11.42 -11.47
CA LYS A 28 -2.98 11.85 -12.88
C LYS A 28 -1.60 11.90 -13.53
N GLY A 29 -0.59 12.42 -12.84
CA GLY A 29 0.79 12.44 -13.30
C GLY A 29 1.36 11.04 -13.51
N GLN A 30 0.89 10.08 -12.74
CA GLN A 30 1.23 8.65 -12.90
C GLN A 30 0.42 7.93 -13.98
N GLY A 31 -0.49 8.64 -14.67
CA GLY A 31 -1.36 8.05 -15.69
C GLY A 31 -2.45 7.15 -15.13
N ALA A 32 -2.79 7.30 -13.85
CA ALA A 32 -3.88 6.59 -13.21
C ALA A 32 -5.17 7.40 -13.23
N SER A 33 -6.31 6.72 -13.06
CA SER A 33 -7.61 7.34 -12.79
C SER A 33 -8.10 7.00 -11.39
N VAL A 34 -8.91 7.89 -10.81
CA VAL A 34 -9.56 7.67 -9.51
C VAL A 34 -11.04 7.97 -9.64
N ALA A 35 -11.88 7.07 -9.17
CA ALA A 35 -13.33 7.23 -9.13
C ALA A 35 -13.86 6.98 -7.72
N LEU A 36 -14.84 7.78 -7.29
CA LEU A 36 -15.59 7.55 -6.07
C LEU A 36 -16.62 6.45 -6.31
N ALA A 37 -16.52 5.35 -5.57
CA ALA A 37 -17.46 4.23 -5.64
C ALA A 37 -18.60 4.33 -4.61
N GLY A 38 -18.50 5.26 -3.64
CA GLY A 38 -19.51 5.46 -2.62
C GLY A 38 -18.93 5.47 -1.21
N LYS A 39 -19.75 5.10 -0.24
CA LYS A 39 -19.38 4.95 1.17
C LYS A 39 -19.64 3.54 1.65
N GLU A 40 -18.78 3.04 2.50
CA GLU A 40 -18.92 1.76 3.19
C GLU A 40 -18.55 1.91 4.67
N LYS A 41 -19.10 1.04 5.53
CA LYS A 41 -18.64 0.92 6.92
C LYS A 41 -17.42 0.01 7.00
N VAL A 42 -16.41 0.48 7.71
CA VAL A 42 -15.19 -0.27 8.06
C VAL A 42 -15.03 -0.18 9.58
N ASP A 43 -15.23 -1.28 10.29
CA ASP A 43 -15.12 -1.34 11.77
C ASP A 43 -15.88 -0.19 12.47
N ASP A 44 -17.17 -0.04 12.19
CA ASP A 44 -18.06 1.02 12.72
C ASP A 44 -17.77 2.46 12.27
N ARG A 45 -16.79 2.66 11.38
CA ARG A 45 -16.51 3.97 10.76
C ARG A 45 -17.09 4.05 9.36
N GLU A 46 -17.64 5.18 8.99
CA GLU A 46 -17.91 5.46 7.58
C GLU A 46 -16.61 5.76 6.83
N ALA A 47 -16.45 5.15 5.68
CA ALA A 47 -15.32 5.41 4.80
C ALA A 47 -15.79 5.68 3.37
N TYR A 48 -15.17 6.66 2.71
CA TYR A 48 -15.28 6.83 1.27
C TYR A 48 -14.47 5.73 0.58
N VAL A 49 -15.05 5.13 -0.45
CA VAL A 49 -14.36 4.13 -1.27
C VAL A 49 -13.95 4.76 -2.59
N LEU A 50 -12.64 4.87 -2.78
CA LEU A 50 -12.05 5.34 -4.04
C LEU A 50 -11.45 4.14 -4.77
N ILE A 51 -11.72 4.03 -6.06
CA ILE A 51 -11.09 3.03 -6.93
C ILE A 51 -10.05 3.74 -7.77
N ARG A 52 -8.78 3.44 -7.52
CA ARG A 52 -7.66 3.89 -8.34
C ARG A 52 -7.33 2.80 -9.36
N THR A 53 -7.37 3.15 -10.63
CA THR A 53 -6.96 2.29 -11.75
C THR A 53 -5.62 2.79 -12.28
N PRO A 54 -4.51 2.10 -12.02
CA PRO A 54 -3.19 2.49 -12.50
C PRO A 54 -3.06 2.24 -14.00
N LYS A 55 -2.04 2.84 -14.62
CA LYS A 55 -1.70 2.60 -16.03
C LYS A 55 -1.34 1.13 -16.30
N ALA A 56 -0.73 0.45 -15.35
CA ALA A 56 -0.39 -0.96 -15.41
C ALA A 56 -0.54 -1.59 -14.03
N GLY A 57 -1.10 -2.80 -13.99
CA GLY A 57 -1.37 -3.53 -12.76
C GLY A 57 -2.84 -3.48 -12.34
N PRO A 58 -3.18 -4.13 -11.23
CA PRO A 58 -4.56 -4.24 -10.78
C PRO A 58 -5.09 -2.93 -10.19
N PRO A 59 -6.43 -2.73 -10.22
CA PRO A 59 -7.06 -1.64 -9.49
C PRO A 59 -6.85 -1.79 -7.99
N VAL A 60 -6.85 -0.66 -7.28
CA VAL A 60 -6.78 -0.59 -5.84
C VAL A 60 -8.00 0.13 -5.31
N LYS A 61 -8.71 -0.48 -4.37
CA LYS A 61 -9.73 0.20 -3.56
C LYS A 61 -9.06 0.84 -2.36
N HIS A 62 -9.25 2.13 -2.21
CA HIS A 62 -8.79 2.91 -1.07
C HIS A 62 -9.97 3.29 -0.19
N TYR A 63 -9.90 2.98 1.09
CA TYR A 63 -10.91 3.31 2.08
C TYR A 63 -10.41 4.47 2.92
N ILE A 64 -11.05 5.62 2.75
CA ILE A 64 -10.69 6.87 3.43
C ILE A 64 -11.72 7.15 4.52
N ASP A 65 -11.30 7.17 5.77
CA ASP A 65 -12.17 7.50 6.91
C ASP A 65 -12.84 8.86 6.68
N ALA A 66 -14.17 8.90 6.79
CA ALA A 66 -14.94 10.09 6.51
C ALA A 66 -14.69 11.25 7.49
N ASP A 67 -14.25 10.94 8.70
CA ASP A 67 -13.99 11.93 9.75
C ASP A 67 -12.54 12.44 9.73
N SER A 68 -11.58 11.52 9.76
CA SER A 68 -10.15 11.88 9.82
C SER A 68 -9.53 12.15 8.46
N HIS A 69 -10.17 11.72 7.37
CA HIS A 69 -9.66 11.72 5.99
C HIS A 69 -8.35 10.93 5.80
N LEU A 70 -8.05 10.04 6.74
CA LEU A 70 -6.90 9.13 6.64
C LEU A 70 -7.28 7.83 5.92
N GLU A 71 -6.35 7.27 5.18
CA GLU A 71 -6.51 5.95 4.58
C GLU A 71 -6.46 4.88 5.67
N ILE A 72 -7.52 4.10 5.81
CA ILE A 72 -7.63 3.07 6.84
C ILE A 72 -7.50 1.66 6.28
N ARG A 73 -7.74 1.47 4.99
CA ARG A 73 -7.64 0.18 4.33
C ARG A 73 -7.43 0.33 2.83
N THR A 74 -6.68 -0.60 2.26
CA THR A 74 -6.66 -0.83 0.80
C THR A 74 -7.00 -2.27 0.50
N VAL A 75 -7.60 -2.51 -0.68
CA VAL A 75 -7.85 -3.84 -1.22
C VAL A 75 -7.37 -3.87 -2.66
N THR A 76 -6.53 -4.84 -3.00
CA THR A 76 -6.01 -5.01 -4.35
C THR A 76 -5.75 -6.49 -4.64
N THR A 77 -5.39 -6.79 -5.87
CA THR A 77 -4.98 -8.13 -6.29
C THR A 77 -3.45 -8.23 -6.27
N SER A 78 -2.94 -9.34 -5.77
CA SER A 78 -1.51 -9.66 -5.77
C SER A 78 -1.30 -11.09 -6.25
N ASP A 79 -0.05 -11.49 -6.43
CA ASP A 79 0.33 -12.81 -6.90
C ASP A 79 1.27 -13.50 -5.91
N SER A 80 1.08 -14.78 -5.72
CA SER A 80 1.96 -15.66 -4.98
C SER A 80 2.39 -16.84 -5.86
N PRO A 81 3.67 -17.26 -5.83
CA PRO A 81 4.12 -18.43 -6.55
C PRO A 81 3.44 -19.73 -6.12
N THR A 82 2.92 -19.77 -4.90
CA THR A 82 2.36 -20.97 -4.30
C THR A 82 0.87 -21.12 -4.59
N ILE A 83 0.11 -20.02 -4.53
CA ILE A 83 -1.37 -20.06 -4.64
C ILE A 83 -1.90 -19.30 -5.85
N GLY A 84 -1.04 -18.67 -6.64
CA GLY A 84 -1.45 -17.83 -7.77
C GLY A 84 -1.95 -16.46 -7.35
N THR A 85 -2.94 -15.95 -8.07
CA THR A 85 -3.54 -14.63 -7.82
C THR A 85 -4.49 -14.66 -6.63
N TYR A 86 -4.39 -13.67 -5.74
CA TYR A 86 -5.20 -13.54 -4.54
C TYR A 86 -5.54 -12.09 -4.23
N GLU A 87 -6.58 -11.88 -3.42
CA GLU A 87 -6.91 -10.56 -2.89
C GLU A 87 -6.07 -10.28 -1.64
N LEU A 88 -5.46 -9.09 -1.61
CA LEU A 88 -4.69 -8.58 -0.49
C LEU A 88 -5.42 -7.37 0.11
N THR A 89 -5.76 -7.46 1.38
CA THR A 89 -6.24 -6.35 2.18
C THR A 89 -5.11 -5.83 3.05
N VAL A 90 -4.82 -4.53 2.98
CA VAL A 90 -3.87 -3.87 3.88
C VAL A 90 -4.63 -2.89 4.77
N ILE A 91 -4.39 -2.97 6.07
CA ILE A 91 -5.05 -2.16 7.11
C ILE A 91 -3.99 -1.26 7.74
N PHE A 92 -4.31 0.03 7.82
CA PHE A 92 -3.44 1.05 8.38
C PHE A 92 -3.98 1.56 9.71
N GLY A 93 -3.11 1.70 10.70
CA GLY A 93 -3.47 2.16 12.03
C GLY A 93 -2.33 2.90 12.71
N ASP A 94 -2.60 3.39 13.93
CA ASP A 94 -1.63 4.13 14.74
C ASP A 94 -0.95 5.26 13.94
N TYR A 95 -1.77 6.14 13.37
CA TYR A 95 -1.27 7.29 12.62
C TYR A 95 -0.61 8.30 13.56
N ARG A 96 0.61 8.66 13.26
CA ARG A 96 1.40 9.67 13.97
C ARG A 96 1.90 10.72 13.01
N GLU A 97 2.06 11.94 13.50
CA GLU A 97 2.66 13.02 12.72
C GLU A 97 4.19 12.94 12.80
N VAL A 98 4.83 12.90 11.64
CA VAL A 98 6.29 12.92 11.49
C VAL A 98 6.63 13.99 10.46
N ASP A 99 7.32 15.03 10.86
CA ASP A 99 7.69 16.18 9.99
C ASP A 99 6.49 16.77 9.23
N GLY A 100 5.33 16.90 9.90
CA GLY A 100 4.11 17.44 9.33
C GLY A 100 3.31 16.47 8.45
N VAL A 101 3.73 15.22 8.32
CA VAL A 101 3.04 14.19 7.54
C VAL A 101 2.45 13.13 8.48
N LYS A 102 1.20 12.75 8.24
CA LYS A 102 0.56 11.63 8.95
C LYS A 102 1.05 10.29 8.37
N VAL A 103 1.71 9.50 9.19
CA VAL A 103 2.29 8.20 8.81
C VAL A 103 1.66 7.10 9.67
N PRO A 104 1.17 5.99 9.08
CA PRO A 104 0.70 4.85 9.87
C PRO A 104 1.90 4.12 10.48
N PHE A 105 1.86 3.90 11.79
CA PHE A 105 2.89 3.15 12.52
C PHE A 105 2.53 1.67 12.66
N GLN A 106 1.31 1.29 12.32
CA GLN A 106 0.89 -0.10 12.24
C GLN A 106 0.33 -0.39 10.85
N ILE A 107 0.86 -1.42 10.19
CA ILE A 107 0.44 -1.86 8.86
C ILE A 107 0.23 -3.36 8.92
N ARG A 108 -0.97 -3.83 8.62
CA ARG A 108 -1.34 -5.23 8.65
C ARG A 108 -1.86 -5.69 7.31
N GLY A 109 -1.22 -6.71 6.73
CA GLY A 109 -1.71 -7.38 5.53
C GLY A 109 -2.51 -8.64 5.89
N VAL A 110 -3.65 -8.82 5.25
CA VAL A 110 -4.53 -9.98 5.42
C VAL A 110 -4.88 -10.55 4.06
N SER A 111 -4.68 -11.85 3.90
CA SER A 111 -5.05 -12.59 2.69
C SER A 111 -5.15 -14.08 2.98
N ASN A 112 -5.58 -14.86 2.00
CA ASN A 112 -5.51 -16.33 2.06
C ASN A 112 -4.13 -16.90 1.68
N ALA A 113 -3.18 -16.06 1.23
CA ALA A 113 -1.81 -16.45 0.90
C ALA A 113 -0.89 -16.32 2.11
N GLU A 114 -0.86 -15.13 2.67
CA GLU A 114 0.00 -14.79 3.80
C GLU A 114 -0.57 -13.60 4.56
N ASN A 115 -0.29 -13.56 5.85
CA ASN A 115 -0.63 -12.44 6.69
C ASN A 115 0.67 -11.84 7.26
N PHE A 116 0.72 -10.52 7.38
CA PHE A 116 1.84 -9.85 8.01
C PHE A 116 1.35 -8.72 8.92
N ASN A 117 2.18 -8.40 9.91
CA ASN A 117 1.99 -7.25 10.78
C ASN A 117 3.32 -6.52 10.91
N ALA A 118 3.36 -5.27 10.46
CA ALA A 118 4.51 -4.40 10.58
C ALA A 118 4.18 -3.28 11.59
N VAL A 119 5.05 -3.12 12.57
CA VAL A 119 5.01 -2.03 13.55
C VAL A 119 6.25 -1.19 13.36
N LEU A 120 6.07 0.07 12.99
CA LEU A 120 7.17 1.02 12.85
C LEU A 120 7.55 1.56 14.22
N THR A 121 8.83 1.54 14.53
CA THR A 121 9.35 2.10 15.79
C THR A 121 9.83 3.53 15.61
N LYS A 122 10.32 3.86 14.42
CA LYS A 122 10.83 5.18 14.08
C LYS A 122 10.71 5.43 12.57
N VAL A 123 10.31 6.62 12.20
CA VAL A 123 10.30 7.11 10.81
C VAL A 123 11.10 8.41 10.75
N THR A 124 11.98 8.53 9.78
CA THR A 124 12.75 9.76 9.48
C THR A 124 12.65 10.04 7.98
N HIS A 125 12.47 11.30 7.63
CA HIS A 125 12.41 11.74 6.25
C HIS A 125 13.74 12.41 5.81
N ASN A 126 13.98 12.42 4.51
CA ASN A 126 15.08 13.16 3.86
C ASN A 126 16.46 12.87 4.43
N GLN A 127 16.68 11.66 4.96
CA GLN A 127 18.01 11.24 5.40
C GLN A 127 18.82 10.73 4.20
N PRO A 128 20.16 10.92 4.20
CA PRO A 128 21.02 10.31 3.19
C PRO A 128 20.87 8.78 3.22
N VAL A 129 20.67 8.19 2.06
CA VAL A 129 20.56 6.74 1.89
C VAL A 129 21.65 6.28 0.94
N ASP A 130 22.41 5.27 1.34
CA ASP A 130 23.41 4.67 0.47
C ASP A 130 22.72 3.94 -0.68
N ALA A 131 23.00 4.32 -1.91
CA ALA A 131 22.43 3.69 -3.11
C ALA A 131 22.78 2.18 -3.21
N ALA A 132 23.81 1.72 -2.54
CA ALA A 132 24.21 0.32 -2.51
C ALA A 132 23.13 -0.59 -1.91
N ILE A 133 22.26 -0.10 -1.01
CA ILE A 133 21.16 -0.88 -0.44
C ILE A 133 20.12 -1.31 -1.49
N PHE A 134 20.05 -0.61 -2.63
CA PHE A 134 19.16 -0.94 -3.75
C PHE A 134 19.84 -1.78 -4.82
N SER A 135 21.11 -2.12 -4.64
CA SER A 135 21.83 -2.99 -5.56
C SER A 135 21.31 -4.41 -5.48
N ARG A 136 21.33 -5.11 -6.62
CA ARG A 136 20.98 -6.53 -6.64
C ARG A 136 21.95 -7.30 -5.74
N PRO A 137 21.46 -8.11 -4.78
CA PRO A 137 22.34 -8.93 -3.98
C PRO A 137 23.17 -9.88 -4.86
N ALA A 138 24.40 -10.16 -4.46
CA ALA A 138 25.20 -11.19 -5.11
C ALA A 138 24.49 -12.54 -5.04
N PRO A 139 24.65 -13.39 -6.05
CA PRO A 139 24.03 -14.71 -6.08
C PRO A 139 24.53 -15.62 -4.96
#